data_7e12c0a4ac56e0398a60e74a8fc59a66
#
_entry.id   7e12c0a4ac56e0398a60e74a8fc59a66
#
_cell.length_a   1.000
_cell.length_b   1.000
_cell.length_c   1.000
_cell.angle_alpha   90.00
_cell.angle_beta   90.00
_cell.angle_gamma   90.00
#
_symmetry.space_group_name_H-M   'P 1'
#
loop_
_entity.id
_entity.type
_entity.pdbx_description
1 polymer ?
#
loop_
_entity_poly.entity_id
_entity_poly.type
_entity_poly.pdbx_seq_one_letter_code
_entity_poly.pdbx_strand_id
1 'polypeptide(L)'
;MATSFVCKIYNHFEEITDPRVNRGANHPLIEMIFLTLCASICDAEGWVDVERYGNAKLDWLRKFFPFENGIPSHDTLGRVFSRLDTLEFYAALQSWANEIAGSLRGQTIAVDGKTLRGSHDGANGKSALHSISAWACGLRMCIGLNSVDDESNEIPAAQELIRLLDLQGAVVTADAMHCQTETAKAIVSKDADYILTVKGNQPALQEVLNTTLLKAMDNEDPKLRRCQSGETTRRRAELREVVVFPAPKQCSVLAGWEGIKTIGLIYRSREINGQVQESAEPFISSLAPKVRDHAKRIREHWGIENKQHWILDVTFSEDSSRIRKGSSPEISSVFRRLALSILQRDTTIKDNIRGKRKRCSWDNSMIERLIKHFSSI
;
A
#
# COMPACT_ATOMS: atom_id res chain seq x y z
N MET A 1 10.15 18.85 -21.30
CA MET A 1 9.07 17.90 -20.89
C MET A 1 9.62 16.69 -20.12
N ALA A 2 10.78 16.14 -20.44
CA ALA A 2 11.49 15.19 -19.55
C ALA A 2 11.90 15.83 -18.23
N THR A 3 12.08 17.13 -18.23
CA THR A 3 12.41 17.99 -17.09
C THR A 3 11.42 17.89 -15.91
N SER A 4 10.12 17.73 -16.16
CA SER A 4 9.11 17.72 -15.08
C SER A 4 9.21 16.50 -14.16
N PHE A 5 9.39 15.28 -14.69
CA PHE A 5 9.53 14.06 -13.87
C PHE A 5 10.85 14.04 -13.10
N VAL A 6 11.93 14.45 -13.75
CA VAL A 6 13.24 14.58 -13.12
C VAL A 6 13.17 15.60 -11.99
N CYS A 7 12.53 16.76 -12.21
CA CYS A 7 12.32 17.76 -11.17
C CYS A 7 11.49 17.17 -9.99
N LYS A 8 10.44 16.40 -10.26
CA LYS A 8 9.65 15.77 -9.20
C LYS A 8 10.48 14.77 -8.38
N ILE A 9 11.26 13.91 -9.05
CA ILE A 9 12.17 12.99 -8.35
C ILE A 9 13.19 13.80 -7.55
N TYR A 10 13.80 14.82 -8.15
CA TYR A 10 14.78 15.68 -7.48
C TYR A 10 14.18 16.33 -6.24
N ASN A 11 13.05 17.02 -6.36
CA ASN A 11 12.41 17.77 -5.28
C ASN A 11 12.04 16.91 -4.06
N HIS A 12 11.72 15.62 -4.24
CA HIS A 12 11.32 14.76 -3.13
C HIS A 12 12.45 13.90 -2.57
N PHE A 13 13.50 13.65 -3.34
CA PHE A 13 14.55 12.72 -2.94
C PHE A 13 15.93 13.37 -2.77
N GLU A 14 16.10 14.65 -3.11
CA GLU A 14 17.38 15.35 -2.98
C GLU A 14 17.81 15.58 -1.53
N GLU A 15 16.83 15.69 -0.62
CA GLU A 15 17.09 15.94 0.81
C GLU A 15 17.52 14.66 1.56
N ILE A 16 17.48 13.50 0.92
CA ILE A 16 17.94 12.25 1.54
C ILE A 16 19.44 12.34 1.80
N THR A 17 19.81 12.14 3.07
CA THR A 17 21.19 12.20 3.51
C THR A 17 22.03 11.11 2.86
N ASP A 18 23.07 11.49 2.11
CA ASP A 18 24.02 10.53 1.54
C ASP A 18 24.91 9.96 2.65
N PRO A 19 24.87 8.64 2.93
CA PRO A 19 25.62 8.04 4.04
C PRO A 19 27.12 7.93 3.76
N ARG A 20 27.59 8.38 2.59
CA ARG A 20 29.01 8.32 2.21
C ARG A 20 29.75 9.58 2.66
N VAL A 21 30.97 9.40 3.17
CA VAL A 21 31.88 10.54 3.37
C VAL A 21 32.43 11.02 2.02
N ASN A 22 32.66 12.32 1.87
CA ASN A 22 33.00 13.05 0.64
C ASN A 22 34.06 12.43 -0.27
N ARG A 23 34.91 11.51 0.20
CA ARG A 23 35.97 10.87 -0.58
C ARG A 23 35.55 9.62 -1.39
N GLY A 24 34.27 9.17 -1.31
CA GLY A 24 33.80 7.95 -1.98
C GLY A 24 32.53 8.14 -2.81
N ALA A 25 32.06 9.37 -2.99
CA ALA A 25 30.79 9.66 -3.67
C ALA A 25 30.95 9.92 -5.18
N ASN A 26 31.62 9.02 -5.91
CA ASN A 26 31.80 9.16 -7.36
C ASN A 26 30.49 9.15 -8.15
N HIS A 27 29.41 8.55 -7.61
CA HIS A 27 28.09 8.51 -8.23
C HIS A 27 27.11 9.28 -7.34
N PRO A 28 26.50 10.39 -7.79
CA PRO A 28 25.50 11.13 -7.04
C PRO A 28 24.35 10.23 -6.58
N LEU A 29 23.90 10.39 -5.33
CA LEU A 29 22.82 9.56 -4.75
C LEU A 29 21.53 9.67 -5.59
N ILE A 30 21.20 10.87 -6.05
CA ILE A 30 19.99 11.09 -6.87
C ILE A 30 20.05 10.34 -8.21
N GLU A 31 21.23 10.20 -8.84
CA GLU A 31 21.40 9.38 -10.03
C GLU A 31 21.18 7.90 -9.74
N MET A 32 21.66 7.42 -8.59
CA MET A 32 21.44 6.03 -8.14
C MET A 32 19.96 5.76 -7.87
N ILE A 33 19.23 6.69 -7.27
CA ILE A 33 17.80 6.62 -7.00
C ILE A 33 17.03 6.57 -8.32
N PHE A 34 17.31 7.50 -9.25
CA PHE A 34 16.67 7.53 -10.56
C PHE A 34 16.93 6.25 -11.36
N LEU A 35 18.19 5.80 -11.42
CA LEU A 35 18.58 4.54 -12.07
C LEU A 35 17.77 3.37 -11.51
N THR A 36 17.72 3.24 -10.18
CA THR A 36 17.05 2.12 -9.50
C THR A 36 15.54 2.13 -9.76
N LEU A 37 14.90 3.31 -9.77
CA LEU A 37 13.49 3.43 -10.09
C LEU A 37 13.21 3.01 -11.54
N CYS A 38 13.98 3.52 -12.50
CA CYS A 38 13.84 3.15 -13.91
C CYS A 38 14.06 1.64 -14.13
N ALA A 39 15.09 1.06 -13.52
CA ALA A 39 15.37 -0.36 -13.55
C ALA A 39 14.23 -1.18 -12.94
N SER A 40 13.66 -0.76 -11.81
CA SER A 40 12.52 -1.43 -11.16
C SER A 40 11.26 -1.42 -12.03
N ILE A 41 11.00 -0.34 -12.76
CA ILE A 41 9.94 -0.28 -13.78
C ILE A 41 10.22 -1.29 -14.90
N CYS A 42 11.49 -1.46 -15.28
CA CYS A 42 11.96 -2.28 -16.41
C CYS A 42 12.39 -3.70 -16.02
N ASP A 43 11.76 -4.29 -15.02
CA ASP A 43 11.90 -5.71 -14.64
C ASP A 43 13.16 -6.09 -13.87
N ALA A 44 13.93 -5.14 -13.35
CA ALA A 44 15.03 -5.43 -12.44
C ALA A 44 14.48 -5.93 -11.08
N GLU A 45 15.10 -6.99 -10.54
CA GLU A 45 14.73 -7.64 -9.27
C GLU A 45 15.76 -7.40 -8.16
N GLY A 46 17.02 -7.13 -8.51
CA GLY A 46 18.13 -6.92 -7.58
C GLY A 46 19.20 -5.98 -8.10
N TRP A 47 20.21 -5.69 -7.26
CA TRP A 47 21.26 -4.72 -7.59
C TRP A 47 22.07 -5.08 -8.85
N VAL A 48 22.28 -6.36 -9.09
CA VAL A 48 22.95 -6.86 -10.31
C VAL A 48 22.15 -6.49 -11.57
N ASP A 49 20.82 -6.61 -11.50
CA ASP A 49 19.98 -6.24 -12.64
C ASP A 49 19.91 -4.73 -12.83
N VAL A 50 19.95 -3.95 -11.74
CA VAL A 50 20.05 -2.48 -11.80
C VAL A 50 21.33 -2.05 -12.49
N GLU A 51 22.49 -2.66 -12.16
CA GLU A 51 23.76 -2.40 -12.83
C GLU A 51 23.70 -2.77 -14.32
N ARG A 52 23.20 -3.96 -14.66
CA ARG A 52 23.04 -4.43 -16.05
C ARG A 52 22.12 -3.52 -16.85
N TYR A 53 20.98 -3.13 -16.27
CA TYR A 53 20.07 -2.17 -16.89
C TYR A 53 20.75 -0.84 -17.14
N GLY A 54 21.44 -0.30 -16.15
CA GLY A 54 22.18 0.96 -16.24
C GLY A 54 23.20 0.94 -17.38
N ASN A 55 24.03 -0.10 -17.44
CA ASN A 55 25.02 -0.25 -18.50
C ASN A 55 24.39 -0.37 -19.89
N ALA A 56 23.27 -1.08 -20.03
CA ALA A 56 22.56 -1.22 -21.29
C ALA A 56 21.83 0.06 -21.73
N LYS A 57 21.50 0.96 -20.79
CA LYS A 57 20.68 2.16 -21.03
C LYS A 57 21.42 3.46 -20.73
N LEU A 58 22.74 3.46 -20.57
CA LEU A 58 23.52 4.61 -20.13
C LEU A 58 23.28 5.85 -20.99
N ASP A 59 23.31 5.73 -22.31
CA ASP A 59 23.09 6.85 -23.23
C ASP A 59 21.68 7.42 -23.13
N TRP A 60 20.70 6.57 -22.79
CA TRP A 60 19.33 7.01 -22.54
C TRP A 60 19.20 7.71 -21.18
N LEU A 61 19.83 7.18 -20.12
CA LEU A 61 19.84 7.76 -18.77
C LEU A 61 20.50 9.14 -18.75
N ARG A 62 21.53 9.33 -19.57
CA ARG A 62 22.22 10.62 -19.76
C ARG A 62 21.35 11.75 -20.32
N LYS A 63 20.17 11.44 -20.84
CA LYS A 63 19.19 12.48 -21.22
C LYS A 63 18.54 13.15 -20.00
N PHE A 64 18.66 12.56 -18.82
CA PHE A 64 18.01 13.00 -17.58
C PHE A 64 19.00 13.46 -16.53
N PHE A 65 20.07 12.72 -16.31
CA PHE A 65 21.16 13.04 -15.37
C PHE A 65 22.52 12.79 -16.05
N PRO A 66 23.60 13.47 -15.60
CA PRO A 66 24.91 13.40 -16.27
C PRO A 66 25.53 12.02 -16.32
N PHE A 67 25.45 11.23 -15.25
CA PHE A 67 26.15 9.95 -15.11
C PHE A 67 27.61 10.05 -15.56
N GLU A 68 28.35 11.07 -15.07
CA GLU A 68 29.72 11.40 -15.47
C GLU A 68 30.68 10.23 -15.26
N ASN A 69 30.51 9.51 -14.12
CA ASN A 69 31.33 8.36 -13.76
C ASN A 69 30.74 7.02 -14.23
N GLY A 70 29.76 7.06 -15.16
CA GLY A 70 29.06 5.86 -15.63
C GLY A 70 28.12 5.27 -14.58
N ILE A 71 27.92 3.97 -14.64
CA ILE A 71 26.97 3.25 -13.78
C ILE A 71 27.68 2.69 -12.54
N PRO A 72 27.13 2.87 -11.33
CA PRO A 72 27.65 2.25 -10.12
C PRO A 72 27.53 0.73 -10.19
N SER A 73 28.54 0.01 -9.69
CA SER A 73 28.47 -1.44 -9.57
C SER A 73 27.39 -1.88 -8.59
N HIS A 74 26.90 -3.11 -8.74
CA HIS A 74 25.91 -3.70 -7.82
C HIS A 74 26.38 -3.70 -6.36
N ASP A 75 27.68 -3.87 -6.10
CA ASP A 75 28.26 -3.75 -4.77
C ASP A 75 28.17 -2.33 -4.21
N THR A 76 28.37 -1.32 -5.08
CA THR A 76 28.23 0.09 -4.69
C THR A 76 26.75 0.41 -4.38
N LEU A 77 25.83 -0.02 -5.23
CA LEU A 77 24.39 0.12 -4.99
C LEU A 77 24.00 -0.53 -3.66
N GLY A 78 24.34 -1.81 -3.46
CA GLY A 78 24.03 -2.54 -2.23
C GLY A 78 24.62 -1.90 -0.97
N ARG A 79 25.86 -1.39 -1.05
CA ARG A 79 26.53 -0.73 0.07
C ARG A 79 25.91 0.61 0.41
N VAL A 80 25.52 1.41 -0.58
CA VAL A 80 24.89 2.73 -0.36
C VAL A 80 23.48 2.54 0.19
N PHE A 81 22.64 1.78 -0.50
CA PHE A 81 21.25 1.56 -0.08
C PHE A 81 21.12 0.81 1.26
N SER A 82 22.13 0.02 1.67
CA SER A 82 22.13 -0.61 2.99
C SER A 82 22.40 0.32 4.17
N ARG A 83 22.79 1.58 3.92
CA ARG A 83 23.15 2.56 4.92
C ARG A 83 22.25 3.81 4.91
N LEU A 84 21.33 3.90 3.97
CA LEU A 84 20.37 5.00 3.94
C LEU A 84 19.44 4.95 5.16
N ASP A 85 19.03 6.12 5.61
CA ASP A 85 17.97 6.24 6.60
C ASP A 85 16.62 5.86 5.94
N THR A 86 15.94 4.86 6.51
CA THR A 86 14.65 4.39 6.01
C THR A 86 13.53 5.39 6.24
N LEU A 87 13.58 6.16 7.32
CA LEU A 87 12.57 7.17 7.66
C LEU A 87 12.63 8.34 6.67
N GLU A 88 13.83 8.83 6.33
CA GLU A 88 13.99 9.84 5.27
C GLU A 88 13.44 9.33 3.93
N PHE A 89 13.68 8.06 3.60
CA PHE A 89 13.20 7.47 2.35
C PHE A 89 11.67 7.29 2.34
N TYR A 90 11.06 6.92 3.47
CA TYR A 90 9.60 6.86 3.62
C TYR A 90 8.96 8.24 3.54
N ALA A 91 9.58 9.26 4.15
CA ALA A 91 9.12 10.64 4.06
C ALA A 91 9.17 11.16 2.60
N ALA A 92 10.23 10.83 1.85
CA ALA A 92 10.34 11.15 0.44
C ALA A 92 9.25 10.47 -0.41
N LEU A 93 8.98 9.18 -0.17
CA LEU A 93 7.85 8.46 -0.79
C LEU A 93 6.52 9.16 -0.50
N GLN A 94 6.28 9.50 0.75
CA GLN A 94 5.03 10.15 1.19
C GLN A 94 4.87 11.54 0.57
N SER A 95 5.92 12.35 0.60
CA SER A 95 5.95 13.67 -0.02
C SER A 95 5.61 13.60 -1.51
N TRP A 96 6.25 12.67 -2.24
CA TRP A 96 5.99 12.40 -3.64
C TRP A 96 4.55 11.91 -3.88
N ALA A 97 4.06 10.99 -3.04
CA ALA A 97 2.71 10.48 -3.14
C ALA A 97 1.64 11.55 -2.90
N ASN A 98 1.87 12.45 -1.94
CA ASN A 98 0.97 13.57 -1.63
C ASN A 98 0.88 14.56 -2.82
N GLU A 99 2.01 14.91 -3.46
CA GLU A 99 1.99 15.78 -4.64
C GLU A 99 1.12 15.18 -5.76
N ILE A 100 1.23 13.87 -5.99
CA ILE A 100 0.50 13.18 -7.07
C ILE A 100 -0.95 12.90 -6.71
N ALA A 101 -1.22 12.56 -5.46
CA ALA A 101 -2.59 12.29 -5.00
C ALA A 101 -3.44 13.56 -4.96
N GLY A 102 -2.82 14.72 -4.71
CA GLY A 102 -3.54 15.95 -4.41
C GLY A 102 -4.39 15.77 -3.16
N SER A 103 -5.71 15.70 -3.30
CA SER A 103 -6.62 15.46 -2.17
C SER A 103 -7.03 14.00 -2.07
N LEU A 104 -6.95 13.43 -0.86
CA LEU A 104 -7.46 12.10 -0.54
C LEU A 104 -8.95 12.08 -0.17
N ARG A 105 -9.63 13.24 -0.21
CA ARG A 105 -11.05 13.36 0.13
C ARG A 105 -11.90 12.39 -0.68
N GLY A 106 -12.71 11.59 0.03
CA GLY A 106 -13.57 10.57 -0.59
C GLY A 106 -12.85 9.30 -1.05
N GLN A 107 -11.53 9.21 -0.94
CA GLN A 107 -10.77 8.00 -1.23
C GLN A 107 -10.93 6.96 -0.11
N THR A 108 -10.86 5.69 -0.47
CA THR A 108 -10.67 4.59 0.47
C THR A 108 -9.18 4.31 0.59
N ILE A 109 -8.67 4.36 1.81
CA ILE A 109 -7.28 4.07 2.13
C ILE A 109 -7.25 2.73 2.85
N ALA A 110 -6.79 1.69 2.17
CA ALA A 110 -6.59 0.38 2.79
C ALA A 110 -5.23 0.36 3.50
N VAL A 111 -5.25 0.00 4.79
CA VAL A 111 -4.04 -0.20 5.59
C VAL A 111 -3.90 -1.68 5.86
N ASP A 112 -2.75 -2.24 5.49
CA ASP A 112 -2.50 -3.68 5.61
C ASP A 112 -1.00 -3.97 5.72
N GLY A 113 -0.68 -5.07 6.41
CA GLY A 113 0.68 -5.56 6.62
C GLY A 113 1.12 -6.57 5.57
N LYS A 114 2.42 -6.59 5.29
CA LYS A 114 3.04 -7.58 4.41
C LYS A 114 4.42 -7.96 4.89
N THR A 115 4.68 -9.27 5.01
CA THR A 115 6.00 -9.83 5.31
C THR A 115 6.74 -10.15 4.01
N LEU A 116 7.95 -9.61 3.85
CA LEU A 116 8.87 -9.94 2.76
C LEU A 116 9.68 -11.19 3.13
N ARG A 117 9.16 -12.37 2.83
CA ARG A 117 9.71 -13.66 3.33
C ARG A 117 11.17 -13.91 3.01
N GLY A 118 11.63 -13.50 1.81
CA GLY A 118 13.02 -13.70 1.37
C GLY A 118 14.06 -12.78 2.04
N SER A 119 13.61 -11.74 2.75
CA SER A 119 14.49 -10.75 3.39
C SER A 119 15.12 -11.23 4.71
N HIS A 120 14.66 -12.37 5.27
CA HIS A 120 15.23 -12.91 6.50
C HIS A 120 16.72 -13.21 6.35
N ASP A 121 17.51 -12.94 7.37
CA ASP A 121 18.95 -13.23 7.43
C ASP A 121 19.26 -14.03 8.70
N GLY A 122 19.03 -15.35 8.62
CA GLY A 122 19.24 -16.26 9.74
C GLY A 122 20.69 -16.32 10.21
N ALA A 123 21.66 -16.00 9.33
CA ALA A 123 23.09 -15.97 9.71
C ALA A 123 23.40 -14.81 10.66
N ASN A 124 22.66 -13.70 10.57
CA ASN A 124 22.81 -12.51 11.41
C ASN A 124 21.64 -12.35 12.40
N GLY A 125 20.77 -13.35 12.56
CA GLY A 125 19.64 -13.31 13.50
C GLY A 125 18.54 -12.30 13.11
N LYS A 126 18.48 -11.83 11.85
CA LYS A 126 17.50 -10.84 11.39
C LYS A 126 16.23 -11.54 10.87
N SER A 127 15.09 -11.14 11.41
CA SER A 127 13.76 -11.58 10.95
C SER A 127 13.46 -11.10 9.53
N ALA A 128 12.44 -11.69 8.90
CA ALA A 128 11.94 -11.17 7.62
C ALA A 128 11.31 -9.80 7.83
N LEU A 129 11.62 -8.84 6.96
CA LEU A 129 11.02 -7.52 6.99
C LEU A 129 9.50 -7.63 6.97
N HIS A 130 8.87 -7.09 7.99
CA HIS A 130 7.43 -6.88 8.02
C HIS A 130 7.14 -5.38 7.86
N SER A 131 6.23 -5.03 6.95
CA SER A 131 5.92 -3.64 6.63
C SER A 131 4.42 -3.39 6.55
N ILE A 132 3.97 -2.25 7.05
CA ILE A 132 2.61 -1.75 6.90
C ILE A 132 2.58 -0.76 5.75
N SER A 133 1.61 -0.89 4.86
CA SER A 133 1.39 0.04 3.76
C SER A 133 0.00 0.65 3.79
N ALA A 134 -0.08 1.92 3.38
CA ALA A 134 -1.32 2.63 3.12
C ALA A 134 -1.53 2.74 1.60
N TRP A 135 -2.63 2.18 1.12
CA TRP A 135 -2.97 2.09 -0.28
C TRP A 135 -4.21 2.91 -0.62
N ALA A 136 -4.07 3.95 -1.45
CA ALA A 136 -5.18 4.73 -1.97
C ALA A 136 -5.85 3.96 -3.11
N CYS A 137 -6.99 3.31 -2.81
CA CYS A 137 -7.63 2.32 -3.68
C CYS A 137 -8.06 2.90 -5.02
N GLY A 138 -8.66 4.09 -5.03
CA GLY A 138 -9.11 4.77 -6.24
C GLY A 138 -7.95 5.29 -7.10
N LEU A 139 -6.88 5.75 -6.45
CA LEU A 139 -5.68 6.25 -7.11
C LEU A 139 -4.73 5.11 -7.54
N ARG A 140 -4.92 3.90 -7.04
CA ARG A 140 -4.07 2.73 -7.29
C ARG A 140 -2.60 2.99 -6.96
N MET A 141 -2.33 3.58 -5.81
CA MET A 141 -0.97 3.90 -5.41
C MET A 141 -0.75 3.73 -3.91
N CYS A 142 0.47 3.34 -3.56
CA CYS A 142 0.94 3.37 -2.18
C CYS A 142 1.23 4.83 -1.80
N ILE A 143 0.61 5.30 -0.71
CA ILE A 143 0.75 6.67 -0.21
C ILE A 143 1.60 6.75 1.05
N GLY A 144 1.99 5.62 1.61
CA GLY A 144 2.86 5.55 2.77
C GLY A 144 3.25 4.13 3.10
N LEU A 145 4.38 4.00 3.76
CA LEU A 145 4.96 2.74 4.21
C LEU A 145 5.60 2.96 5.58
N ASN A 146 5.54 1.96 6.44
CA ASN A 146 6.28 1.89 7.69
C ASN A 146 6.79 0.47 7.93
N SER A 147 7.94 0.30 8.53
CA SER A 147 8.43 -1.01 8.97
C SER A 147 7.92 -1.34 10.36
N VAL A 148 7.77 -2.63 10.62
CA VAL A 148 7.45 -3.15 11.95
C VAL A 148 8.75 -3.60 12.59
N ASP A 149 9.08 -3.05 13.74
CA ASP A 149 10.27 -3.45 14.51
C ASP A 149 10.15 -4.91 14.99
N ASP A 150 11.28 -5.63 15.01
CA ASP A 150 11.34 -7.05 15.42
C ASP A 150 10.76 -7.31 16.82
N GLU A 151 10.83 -6.32 17.73
CA GLU A 151 10.31 -6.40 19.10
C GLU A 151 8.88 -5.85 19.25
N SER A 152 8.24 -5.43 18.14
CA SER A 152 6.92 -4.79 18.10
C SER A 152 5.93 -5.64 17.29
N ASN A 153 4.72 -5.12 17.15
CA ASN A 153 3.69 -5.71 16.30
C ASN A 153 3.16 -4.67 15.29
N GLU A 154 2.31 -5.11 14.38
CA GLU A 154 1.75 -4.26 13.33
C GLU A 154 0.92 -3.07 13.83
N ILE A 155 0.32 -3.16 15.02
CA ILE A 155 -0.65 -2.18 15.51
C ILE A 155 0.01 -0.81 15.73
N PRO A 156 1.12 -0.67 16.47
CA PRO A 156 1.81 0.61 16.64
C PRO A 156 2.31 1.20 15.33
N ALA A 157 2.89 0.37 14.45
CA ALA A 157 3.41 0.82 13.17
C ALA A 157 2.31 1.35 12.24
N ALA A 158 1.12 0.71 12.24
CA ALA A 158 -0.05 1.20 11.50
C ALA A 158 -0.59 2.52 12.07
N GLN A 159 -0.65 2.64 13.39
CA GLN A 159 -1.08 3.88 14.06
C GLN A 159 -0.11 5.04 13.77
N GLU A 160 1.17 4.78 13.79
CA GLU A 160 2.19 5.77 13.42
C GLU A 160 2.06 6.20 11.96
N LEU A 161 1.94 5.24 11.03
CA LEU A 161 1.71 5.54 9.62
C LEU A 161 0.46 6.42 9.43
N ILE A 162 -0.66 6.11 10.10
CA ILE A 162 -1.89 6.90 10.05
C ILE A 162 -1.64 8.34 10.55
N ARG A 163 -0.86 8.51 11.63
CA ARG A 163 -0.53 9.85 12.16
C ARG A 163 0.34 10.68 11.22
N LEU A 164 1.19 10.05 10.43
CA LEU A 164 2.07 10.73 9.46
C LEU A 164 1.33 11.18 8.19
N LEU A 165 0.29 10.46 7.77
CA LEU A 165 -0.44 10.74 6.54
C LEU A 165 -1.40 11.93 6.67
N ASP A 166 -1.59 12.68 5.57
CA ASP A 166 -2.70 13.62 5.41
C ASP A 166 -3.93 12.87 4.89
N LEU A 167 -4.86 12.55 5.78
CA LEU A 167 -6.03 11.72 5.50
C LEU A 167 -7.34 12.50 5.46
N GLN A 168 -7.30 13.83 5.42
CA GLN A 168 -8.49 14.67 5.51
C GLN A 168 -9.59 14.26 4.53
N GLY A 169 -10.75 13.88 5.07
CA GLY A 169 -11.92 13.45 4.30
C GLY A 169 -11.79 12.10 3.60
N ALA A 170 -10.73 11.34 3.85
CA ALA A 170 -10.58 9.95 3.40
C ALA A 170 -11.34 8.98 4.31
N VAL A 171 -11.43 7.72 3.90
CA VAL A 171 -11.95 6.62 4.72
C VAL A 171 -10.90 5.54 4.82
N VAL A 172 -10.39 5.32 6.01
CA VAL A 172 -9.42 4.26 6.30
C VAL A 172 -10.15 2.94 6.55
N THR A 173 -9.68 1.90 5.89
CA THR A 173 -10.13 0.53 6.10
C THR A 173 -8.95 -0.33 6.53
N ALA A 174 -9.15 -1.18 7.52
CA ALA A 174 -8.11 -2.06 8.02
C ALA A 174 -8.70 -3.37 8.55
N ASP A 175 -7.86 -4.40 8.58
CA ASP A 175 -8.21 -5.71 9.10
C ASP A 175 -8.43 -5.71 10.62
N ALA A 176 -9.02 -6.79 11.13
CA ALA A 176 -9.44 -6.93 12.50
C ALA A 176 -8.32 -6.72 13.53
N MET A 177 -7.08 -7.05 13.20
CA MET A 177 -5.93 -6.81 14.07
C MET A 177 -5.81 -5.32 14.43
N HIS A 178 -6.07 -4.44 13.46
CA HIS A 178 -6.02 -2.98 13.61
C HIS A 178 -7.28 -2.38 14.21
N CYS A 179 -8.29 -3.20 14.55
CA CYS A 179 -9.49 -2.75 15.26
C CYS A 179 -9.17 -2.48 16.73
N GLN A 180 -8.64 -1.28 16.98
CA GLN A 180 -8.22 -0.78 18.30
C GLN A 180 -8.78 0.63 18.49
N THR A 181 -9.11 0.99 19.73
CA THR A 181 -9.63 2.32 20.08
C THR A 181 -8.66 3.43 19.68
N GLU A 182 -7.36 3.22 19.92
CA GLU A 182 -6.31 4.18 19.53
C GLU A 182 -6.17 4.32 18.02
N THR A 183 -6.41 3.26 17.25
CA THR A 183 -6.45 3.34 15.77
C THR A 183 -7.64 4.20 15.31
N ALA A 184 -8.82 3.97 15.86
CA ALA A 184 -10.01 4.79 15.55
C ALA A 184 -9.78 6.27 15.89
N LYS A 185 -9.20 6.54 17.05
CA LYS A 185 -8.84 7.90 17.50
C LYS A 185 -7.80 8.55 16.59
N ALA A 186 -6.75 7.82 16.19
CA ALA A 186 -5.74 8.32 15.26
C ALA A 186 -6.35 8.71 13.91
N ILE A 187 -7.29 7.91 13.39
CA ILE A 187 -7.95 8.20 12.10
C ILE A 187 -8.84 9.45 12.23
N VAL A 188 -9.69 9.51 13.26
CA VAL A 188 -10.61 10.63 13.48
C VAL A 188 -9.85 11.93 13.72
N SER A 189 -8.71 11.91 14.43
CA SER A 189 -7.85 13.08 14.63
C SER A 189 -7.26 13.67 13.34
N LYS A 190 -7.33 12.94 12.22
CA LYS A 190 -6.94 13.38 10.87
C LYS A 190 -8.12 13.85 10.02
N ASP A 191 -9.27 14.13 10.62
CA ASP A 191 -10.52 14.46 9.92
C ASP A 191 -10.89 13.38 8.88
N ALA A 192 -10.57 12.12 9.18
CA ALA A 192 -10.88 10.95 8.35
C ALA A 192 -11.92 10.06 9.02
N ASP A 193 -12.59 9.26 8.21
CA ASP A 193 -13.52 8.23 8.68
C ASP A 193 -12.86 6.84 8.64
N TYR A 194 -13.46 5.87 9.33
CA TYR A 194 -12.97 4.50 9.33
C TYR A 194 -14.06 3.45 9.07
N ILE A 195 -13.64 2.28 8.59
CA ILE A 195 -14.37 1.01 8.63
C ILE A 195 -13.36 -0.02 9.14
N LEU A 196 -13.59 -0.55 10.33
CA LEU A 196 -12.71 -1.53 10.99
C LEU A 196 -13.47 -2.84 11.20
N THR A 197 -12.93 -3.94 10.68
CA THR A 197 -13.48 -5.28 10.87
C THR A 197 -13.25 -5.74 12.30
N VAL A 198 -14.22 -6.44 12.90
CA VAL A 198 -14.16 -6.92 14.28
C VAL A 198 -14.06 -8.44 14.28
N LYS A 199 -13.13 -8.99 15.05
CA LYS A 199 -12.96 -10.44 15.25
C LYS A 199 -12.70 -10.74 16.74
N GLY A 200 -12.26 -11.96 17.03
CA GLY A 200 -12.03 -12.45 18.40
C GLY A 200 -11.02 -11.67 19.24
N ASN A 201 -10.22 -10.77 18.64
CA ASN A 201 -9.36 -9.84 19.39
C ASN A 201 -10.16 -8.76 20.16
N GLN A 202 -11.44 -8.57 19.83
CA GLN A 202 -12.37 -7.65 20.49
C GLN A 202 -13.66 -8.39 20.89
N PRO A 203 -13.63 -9.37 21.80
CA PRO A 203 -14.73 -10.30 22.03
C PRO A 203 -16.01 -9.61 22.55
N ALA A 204 -15.89 -8.66 23.48
CA ALA A 204 -17.04 -7.92 24.01
C ALA A 204 -17.70 -7.05 22.91
N LEU A 205 -16.90 -6.40 22.06
CA LEU A 205 -17.41 -5.64 20.93
C LEU A 205 -18.11 -6.57 19.94
N GLN A 206 -17.49 -7.68 19.58
CA GLN A 206 -18.05 -8.67 18.63
C GLN A 206 -19.40 -9.20 19.13
N GLU A 207 -19.53 -9.52 20.42
CA GLU A 207 -20.77 -10.00 21.02
C GLU A 207 -21.89 -8.95 20.97
N VAL A 208 -21.58 -7.70 21.32
CA VAL A 208 -22.54 -6.58 21.25
C VAL A 208 -23.01 -6.35 19.82
N LEU A 209 -22.08 -6.37 18.84
CA LEU A 209 -22.43 -6.19 17.43
C LEU A 209 -23.34 -7.30 16.94
N ASN A 210 -22.98 -8.57 17.18
CA ASN A 210 -23.75 -9.72 16.75
C ASN A 210 -25.16 -9.71 17.37
N THR A 211 -25.26 -9.49 18.69
CA THR A 211 -26.54 -9.45 19.39
C THR A 211 -27.43 -8.32 18.89
N THR A 212 -26.86 -7.14 18.65
CA THR A 212 -27.63 -5.97 18.19
C THR A 212 -28.12 -6.16 16.75
N LEU A 213 -27.25 -6.66 15.87
CA LEU A 213 -27.60 -6.89 14.46
C LEU A 213 -28.61 -8.03 14.30
N LEU A 214 -28.46 -9.13 15.04
CA LEU A 214 -29.44 -10.24 15.04
C LEU A 214 -30.82 -9.76 15.50
N LYS A 215 -30.89 -9.03 16.63
CA LYS A 215 -32.16 -8.45 17.10
C LYS A 215 -32.80 -7.50 16.08
N ALA A 216 -31.97 -6.67 15.40
CA ALA A 216 -32.48 -5.77 14.35
C ALA A 216 -32.97 -6.53 13.11
N MET A 217 -32.35 -7.67 12.79
CA MET A 217 -32.76 -8.56 11.69
C MET A 217 -34.08 -9.28 12.04
N ASP A 218 -34.17 -9.87 13.21
CA ASP A 218 -35.34 -10.62 13.68
C ASP A 218 -36.60 -9.74 13.81
N ASN A 219 -36.40 -8.48 14.23
CA ASN A 219 -37.49 -7.50 14.37
C ASN A 219 -37.77 -6.71 13.08
N GLU A 220 -37.10 -7.03 11.97
CA GLU A 220 -37.21 -6.29 10.70
C GLU A 220 -37.09 -4.78 10.88
N ASP A 221 -36.17 -4.33 11.75
CA ASP A 221 -36.01 -2.92 12.10
C ASP A 221 -35.84 -2.04 10.84
N PRO A 222 -36.72 -1.02 10.65
CA PRO A 222 -36.70 -0.18 9.45
C PRO A 222 -35.42 0.64 9.28
N LYS A 223 -34.53 0.71 10.27
CA LYS A 223 -33.21 1.34 10.18
C LYS A 223 -32.15 0.42 9.59
N LEU A 224 -32.40 -0.90 9.58
CA LEU A 224 -31.50 -1.86 8.97
C LEU A 224 -31.47 -1.66 7.44
N ARG A 225 -30.28 -1.63 6.86
CA ARG A 225 -30.08 -1.51 5.40
C ARG A 225 -29.19 -2.62 4.92
N ARG A 226 -29.54 -3.19 3.76
CA ARG A 226 -28.82 -4.30 3.13
C ARG A 226 -28.40 -3.93 1.72
N CYS A 227 -27.26 -4.43 1.30
CA CYS A 227 -26.76 -4.33 -0.09
C CYS A 227 -26.11 -5.63 -0.48
N GLN A 228 -26.62 -6.27 -1.50
CA GLN A 228 -26.09 -7.52 -2.05
C GLN A 228 -25.38 -7.26 -3.38
N SER A 229 -24.31 -8.03 -3.62
CA SER A 229 -23.62 -8.09 -4.89
C SER A 229 -23.17 -9.53 -5.14
N GLY A 230 -23.28 -10.01 -6.37
CA GLY A 230 -22.85 -11.35 -6.77
C GLY A 230 -21.94 -11.29 -7.99
N GLU A 231 -20.99 -12.20 -8.05
CA GLU A 231 -20.15 -12.44 -9.22
C GLU A 231 -20.10 -13.94 -9.51
N THR A 232 -20.31 -14.29 -10.77
CA THR A 232 -20.23 -15.69 -11.21
C THR A 232 -19.21 -15.81 -12.32
N THR A 233 -18.25 -16.69 -12.16
CA THR A 233 -17.29 -17.11 -13.17
C THR A 233 -17.47 -18.59 -13.46
N ARG A 234 -16.78 -19.14 -14.47
CA ARG A 234 -16.93 -20.55 -14.88
C ARG A 234 -16.74 -21.59 -13.77
N ARG A 235 -16.06 -21.26 -12.66
CA ARG A 235 -15.72 -22.20 -11.58
C ARG A 235 -15.97 -21.64 -10.17
N ARG A 236 -16.55 -20.45 -10.08
CA ARG A 236 -16.75 -19.78 -8.79
C ARG A 236 -17.99 -18.91 -8.85
N ALA A 237 -18.89 -19.11 -7.93
CA ALA A 237 -19.95 -18.17 -7.60
C ALA A 237 -19.60 -17.50 -6.26
N GLU A 238 -19.77 -16.20 -6.18
CA GLU A 238 -19.54 -15.44 -4.95
C GLU A 238 -20.70 -14.49 -4.72
N LEU A 239 -21.32 -14.61 -3.56
CA LEU A 239 -22.32 -13.69 -3.04
C LEU A 239 -21.72 -12.92 -1.88
N ARG A 240 -21.90 -11.59 -1.89
CA ARG A 240 -21.54 -10.70 -0.80
C ARG A 240 -22.75 -9.90 -0.39
N GLU A 241 -23.01 -9.84 0.89
CA GLU A 241 -24.01 -8.97 1.47
C GLU A 241 -23.36 -8.09 2.55
N VAL A 242 -23.65 -6.81 2.51
CA VAL A 242 -23.27 -5.86 3.55
C VAL A 242 -24.55 -5.37 4.21
N VAL A 243 -24.57 -5.45 5.53
CA VAL A 243 -25.67 -4.97 6.37
C VAL A 243 -25.12 -3.84 7.23
N VAL A 244 -25.89 -2.74 7.37
CA VAL A 244 -25.55 -1.63 8.27
C VAL A 244 -26.73 -1.26 9.14
N PHE A 245 -26.41 -0.83 10.36
CA PHE A 245 -27.36 -0.36 11.37
C PHE A 245 -26.75 0.82 12.13
N PRO A 246 -27.52 1.85 12.53
CA PRO A 246 -27.01 2.91 13.36
C PRO A 246 -26.44 2.39 14.67
N ALA A 247 -25.26 2.86 15.07
CA ALA A 247 -24.65 2.47 16.33
C ALA A 247 -25.54 2.89 17.53
N PRO A 248 -25.85 1.97 18.48
CA PRO A 248 -26.61 2.29 19.67
C PRO A 248 -25.92 3.36 20.53
N LYS A 249 -26.62 4.46 20.84
CA LYS A 249 -26.06 5.56 21.64
C LYS A 249 -25.81 5.20 23.11
N GLN A 250 -26.58 4.28 23.65
CA GLN A 250 -26.52 3.87 25.08
C GLN A 250 -25.87 2.49 25.20
N CYS A 251 -24.58 2.38 24.74
CA CYS A 251 -23.81 1.16 24.84
C CYS A 251 -22.40 1.48 25.34
N SER A 252 -22.09 1.02 26.56
CA SER A 252 -20.79 1.28 27.20
C SER A 252 -19.61 0.73 26.40
N VAL A 253 -19.76 -0.43 25.73
CA VAL A 253 -18.72 -1.04 24.90
C VAL A 253 -18.41 -0.19 23.67
N LEU A 254 -19.40 0.54 23.13
CA LEU A 254 -19.22 1.42 21.98
C LEU A 254 -18.72 2.82 22.37
N ALA A 255 -18.88 3.24 23.62
CA ALA A 255 -18.54 4.59 24.08
C ALA A 255 -17.03 4.91 23.95
N GLY A 256 -16.15 3.88 23.98
CA GLY A 256 -14.70 4.05 23.79
C GLY A 256 -14.24 4.21 22.33
N TRP A 257 -15.16 4.09 21.35
CA TRP A 257 -14.82 4.16 19.94
C TRP A 257 -15.08 5.56 19.37
N GLU A 258 -14.02 6.32 19.16
CA GLU A 258 -14.11 7.70 18.69
C GLU A 258 -14.91 7.82 17.39
N GLY A 259 -15.92 8.70 17.38
CA GLY A 259 -16.69 9.01 16.17
C GLY A 259 -17.62 7.90 15.64
N ILE A 260 -17.81 6.78 16.35
CA ILE A 260 -18.64 5.67 15.87
C ILE A 260 -20.08 6.11 15.57
N LYS A 261 -20.58 5.76 14.37
CA LYS A 261 -21.96 6.06 13.92
C LYS A 261 -22.69 4.84 13.38
N THR A 262 -21.96 3.83 12.91
CA THR A 262 -22.50 2.67 12.22
C THR A 262 -21.86 1.39 12.74
N ILE A 263 -22.69 0.38 12.93
CA ILE A 263 -22.29 -1.02 13.08
C ILE A 263 -22.79 -1.81 11.87
N GLY A 264 -22.12 -2.88 11.50
CA GLY A 264 -22.57 -3.67 10.35
C GLY A 264 -22.00 -5.08 10.32
N LEU A 265 -22.41 -5.83 9.30
CA LEU A 265 -21.98 -7.19 9.05
C LEU A 265 -21.62 -7.35 7.57
N ILE A 266 -20.51 -8.01 7.29
CA ILE A 266 -20.10 -8.46 5.97
C ILE A 266 -20.35 -9.96 5.91
N TYR A 267 -21.33 -10.39 5.11
CA TYR A 267 -21.54 -11.79 4.82
C TYR A 267 -20.98 -12.13 3.44
N ARG A 268 -20.31 -13.27 3.35
CA ARG A 268 -19.79 -13.82 2.09
C ARG A 268 -20.11 -15.28 1.99
N SER A 269 -20.63 -15.67 0.84
CA SER A 269 -20.77 -17.07 0.44
C SER A 269 -19.99 -17.29 -0.86
N ARG A 270 -19.10 -18.25 -0.86
CA ARG A 270 -18.27 -18.63 -2.01
C ARG A 270 -18.46 -20.08 -2.32
N GLU A 271 -18.89 -20.37 -3.54
CA GLU A 271 -18.91 -21.73 -4.06
C GLU A 271 -17.72 -21.95 -5.00
N ILE A 272 -16.87 -22.91 -4.66
CA ILE A 272 -15.68 -23.28 -5.43
C ILE A 272 -15.73 -24.79 -5.64
N ASN A 273 -15.86 -25.23 -6.90
CA ASN A 273 -15.93 -26.66 -7.25
C ASN A 273 -17.03 -27.43 -6.47
N GLY A 274 -18.19 -26.81 -6.24
CA GLY A 274 -19.32 -27.41 -5.53
C GLY A 274 -19.22 -27.37 -3.99
N GLN A 275 -18.14 -26.78 -3.44
CA GLN A 275 -18.02 -26.55 -2.00
C GLN A 275 -18.38 -25.11 -1.65
N VAL A 276 -19.31 -24.95 -0.72
CA VAL A 276 -19.73 -23.63 -0.23
C VAL A 276 -18.93 -23.28 1.04
N GLN A 277 -18.32 -22.11 1.02
CA GLN A 277 -17.65 -21.50 2.18
C GLN A 277 -18.37 -20.20 2.53
N GLU A 278 -18.78 -20.09 3.78
CA GLU A 278 -19.47 -18.91 4.30
C GLU A 278 -18.67 -18.24 5.40
N SER A 279 -18.73 -16.91 5.44
CA SER A 279 -18.16 -16.11 6.51
C SER A 279 -19.07 -14.92 6.82
N ALA A 280 -19.13 -14.54 8.10
CA ALA A 280 -19.84 -13.39 8.59
C ALA A 280 -18.90 -12.60 9.52
N GLU A 281 -18.56 -11.39 9.13
CA GLU A 281 -17.60 -10.54 9.85
C GLU A 281 -18.26 -9.22 10.22
N PRO A 282 -18.47 -8.94 11.52
CA PRO A 282 -18.98 -7.66 11.97
C PRO A 282 -17.93 -6.55 11.77
N PHE A 283 -18.38 -5.31 11.65
CA PHE A 283 -17.53 -4.13 11.55
C PHE A 283 -18.13 -2.92 12.27
N ILE A 284 -17.28 -1.97 12.59
CA ILE A 284 -17.64 -0.64 13.10
C ILE A 284 -17.20 0.45 12.12
N SER A 285 -17.91 1.59 12.13
CA SER A 285 -17.57 2.70 11.25
C SER A 285 -17.98 4.05 11.84
N SER A 286 -17.19 5.07 11.54
CA SER A 286 -17.52 6.48 11.82
C SER A 286 -18.40 7.12 10.74
N LEU A 287 -18.57 6.48 9.58
CA LEU A 287 -19.47 6.92 8.52
C LEU A 287 -20.93 6.79 8.92
N ALA A 288 -21.79 7.66 8.38
CA ALA A 288 -23.23 7.50 8.49
C ALA A 288 -23.69 6.17 7.86
N PRO A 289 -24.82 5.54 8.32
CA PRO A 289 -25.25 4.19 7.92
C PRO A 289 -25.81 4.13 6.49
N LYS A 290 -24.98 4.51 5.50
CA LYS A 290 -25.28 4.42 4.07
C LYS A 290 -24.71 3.12 3.50
N VAL A 291 -25.52 2.10 3.37
CA VAL A 291 -25.07 0.73 3.04
C VAL A 291 -24.27 0.64 1.73
N ARG A 292 -24.66 1.38 0.68
CA ARG A 292 -23.95 1.35 -0.61
C ARG A 292 -22.54 1.92 -0.52
N ASP A 293 -22.33 2.95 0.32
CA ASP A 293 -21.01 3.52 0.55
C ASP A 293 -20.10 2.55 1.31
N HIS A 294 -20.61 1.90 2.36
CA HIS A 294 -19.90 0.85 3.08
C HIS A 294 -19.56 -0.33 2.16
N ALA A 295 -20.52 -0.84 1.38
CA ALA A 295 -20.30 -1.96 0.47
C ALA A 295 -19.22 -1.65 -0.58
N LYS A 296 -19.21 -0.43 -1.14
CA LYS A 296 -18.17 0.05 -2.05
C LYS A 296 -16.79 0.02 -1.38
N ARG A 297 -16.66 0.64 -0.19
CA ARG A 297 -15.37 0.78 0.50
C ARG A 297 -14.81 -0.54 1.01
N ILE A 298 -15.68 -1.41 1.53
CA ILE A 298 -15.32 -2.79 1.92
C ILE A 298 -14.80 -3.56 0.71
N ARG A 299 -15.42 -3.40 -0.46
CA ARG A 299 -14.91 -4.02 -1.70
C ARG A 299 -13.57 -3.43 -2.15
N GLU A 300 -13.39 -2.11 -2.00
CA GLU A 300 -12.14 -1.43 -2.35
C GLU A 300 -10.99 -1.86 -1.44
N HIS A 301 -11.22 -2.15 -0.15
CA HIS A 301 -10.22 -2.66 0.78
C HIS A 301 -9.50 -3.90 0.25
N TRP A 302 -10.23 -4.87 -0.27
CA TRP A 302 -9.66 -6.09 -0.89
C TRP A 302 -8.80 -5.80 -2.13
N GLY A 303 -8.81 -4.56 -2.59
CA GLY A 303 -7.94 -4.10 -3.66
C GLY A 303 -6.47 -4.13 -3.26
N ILE A 304 -6.12 -3.93 -1.98
CA ILE A 304 -4.72 -3.94 -1.53
C ILE A 304 -4.09 -5.32 -1.73
N GLU A 305 -4.80 -6.41 -1.36
CA GLU A 305 -4.30 -7.76 -1.56
C GLU A 305 -4.09 -8.09 -3.04
N ASN A 306 -5.09 -7.79 -3.89
CA ASN A 306 -5.09 -8.21 -5.28
C ASN A 306 -4.32 -7.27 -6.22
N LYS A 307 -4.28 -5.97 -5.91
CA LYS A 307 -3.69 -4.94 -6.78
C LYS A 307 -2.32 -4.46 -6.30
N GLN A 308 -1.96 -4.72 -5.04
CA GLN A 308 -0.64 -4.41 -4.50
C GLN A 308 0.11 -5.70 -4.14
N HIS A 309 -0.29 -6.41 -3.10
CA HIS A 309 0.48 -7.51 -2.53
C HIS A 309 0.70 -8.64 -3.54
N TRP A 310 -0.36 -9.13 -4.18
CA TRP A 310 -0.24 -10.18 -5.19
C TRP A 310 0.66 -9.78 -6.38
N ILE A 311 0.56 -8.52 -6.85
CA ILE A 311 1.38 -8.05 -7.96
C ILE A 311 2.84 -7.91 -7.53
N LEU A 312 3.11 -7.42 -6.32
CA LEU A 312 4.46 -7.34 -5.77
C LEU A 312 5.10 -8.74 -5.68
N ASP A 313 4.34 -9.77 -5.29
CA ASP A 313 4.86 -11.14 -5.18
C ASP A 313 5.04 -11.81 -6.54
N VAL A 314 4.02 -11.74 -7.41
CA VAL A 314 4.02 -12.50 -8.67
C VAL A 314 4.75 -11.78 -9.79
N THR A 315 4.72 -10.43 -9.81
CA THR A 315 5.29 -9.64 -10.92
C THR A 315 6.61 -8.99 -10.55
N PHE A 316 6.83 -8.64 -9.29
CA PHE A 316 8.07 -8.04 -8.80
C PHE A 316 8.93 -9.02 -7.98
N SER A 317 8.50 -10.28 -7.84
CA SER A 317 9.21 -11.33 -7.11
C SER A 317 9.61 -10.89 -5.68
N GLU A 318 8.76 -10.06 -5.02
CA GLU A 318 9.12 -9.40 -3.76
C GLU A 318 9.43 -10.43 -2.66
N ASP A 319 8.61 -11.47 -2.51
CA ASP A 319 8.81 -12.54 -1.54
C ASP A 319 10.05 -13.42 -1.81
N SER A 320 10.54 -13.44 -3.05
CA SER A 320 11.74 -14.17 -3.44
C SER A 320 13.01 -13.33 -3.34
N SER A 321 12.90 -12.03 -3.06
CA SER A 321 14.02 -11.10 -2.99
C SER A 321 14.99 -11.47 -1.87
N ARG A 322 16.28 -11.60 -2.22
CA ARG A 322 17.37 -11.87 -1.28
C ARG A 322 18.17 -10.63 -0.89
N ILE A 323 17.61 -9.46 -1.08
CA ILE A 323 18.18 -8.21 -0.58
C ILE A 323 17.94 -8.19 0.94
N ARG A 324 19.01 -8.28 1.75
CA ARG A 324 18.93 -8.51 3.21
C ARG A 324 19.71 -7.53 4.06
N LYS A 325 20.72 -6.86 3.46
CA LYS A 325 21.71 -6.08 4.20
C LYS A 325 21.16 -4.70 4.60
N GLY A 326 21.27 -4.38 5.89
CA GLY A 326 20.91 -3.06 6.45
C GLY A 326 19.51 -2.61 6.04
N SER A 327 19.37 -1.39 5.57
CA SER A 327 18.13 -0.76 5.09
C SER A 327 17.72 -1.17 3.66
N SER A 328 18.53 -1.99 2.97
CA SER A 328 18.26 -2.37 1.57
C SER A 328 16.91 -3.07 1.33
N PRO A 329 16.40 -3.94 2.21
CA PRO A 329 15.08 -4.54 2.02
C PRO A 329 13.97 -3.51 1.98
N GLU A 330 13.96 -2.57 2.93
CA GLU A 330 13.02 -1.47 3.07
C GLU A 330 13.07 -0.56 1.84
N ILE A 331 14.26 -0.11 1.46
CA ILE A 331 14.49 0.78 0.31
C ILE A 331 14.05 0.11 -1.00
N SER A 332 14.38 -1.18 -1.21
CA SER A 332 13.95 -1.91 -2.40
C SER A 332 12.43 -2.09 -2.45
N SER A 333 11.79 -2.25 -1.30
CA SER A 333 10.34 -2.32 -1.16
C SER A 333 9.67 -1.00 -1.59
N VAL A 334 10.25 0.15 -1.22
CA VAL A 334 9.79 1.47 -1.69
C VAL A 334 9.88 1.57 -3.21
N PHE A 335 11.01 1.21 -3.81
CA PHE A 335 11.17 1.27 -5.27
C PHE A 335 10.16 0.40 -6.01
N ARG A 336 9.85 -0.81 -5.52
CA ARG A 336 8.81 -1.67 -6.10
C ARG A 336 7.43 -1.03 -6.02
N ARG A 337 7.08 -0.41 -4.89
CA ARG A 337 5.80 0.28 -4.72
C ARG A 337 5.68 1.54 -5.57
N LEU A 338 6.77 2.31 -5.71
CA LEU A 338 6.85 3.44 -6.64
C LEU A 338 6.64 2.97 -8.09
N ALA A 339 7.41 1.96 -8.52
CA ALA A 339 7.29 1.39 -9.86
C ALA A 339 5.89 0.85 -10.14
N LEU A 340 5.30 0.12 -9.18
CA LEU A 340 3.94 -0.39 -9.28
C LEU A 340 2.91 0.75 -9.41
N SER A 341 3.01 1.78 -8.58
CA SER A 341 2.11 2.94 -8.61
C SER A 341 2.15 3.65 -9.97
N ILE A 342 3.35 3.86 -10.51
CA ILE A 342 3.55 4.46 -11.84
C ILE A 342 2.90 3.58 -12.93
N LEU A 343 3.16 2.28 -12.91
CA LEU A 343 2.65 1.33 -13.91
C LEU A 343 1.12 1.17 -13.86
N GLN A 344 0.53 1.22 -12.66
CA GLN A 344 -0.93 1.07 -12.48
C GLN A 344 -1.72 2.31 -12.87
N ARG A 345 -1.16 3.49 -12.64
CA ARG A 345 -1.81 4.76 -13.02
C ARG A 345 -1.73 5.02 -14.52
N ASP A 346 -0.75 4.45 -15.20
CA ASP A 346 -0.64 4.58 -16.65
C ASP A 346 -1.80 3.88 -17.37
N THR A 347 -2.51 4.64 -18.18
CA THR A 347 -3.60 4.17 -19.07
C THR A 347 -3.19 4.16 -20.55
N THR A 348 -2.00 4.63 -20.88
CA THR A 348 -1.52 4.79 -22.26
C THR A 348 -1.03 3.47 -22.87
N ILE A 349 -0.49 2.58 -22.01
CA ILE A 349 -0.07 1.24 -22.40
C ILE A 349 -1.16 0.24 -22.01
N LYS A 350 -1.87 -0.30 -23.00
CA LYS A 350 -2.90 -1.33 -22.79
C LYS A 350 -2.24 -2.70 -22.63
N ASP A 351 -1.87 -3.02 -21.39
CA ASP A 351 -1.30 -4.32 -21.02
C ASP A 351 -1.47 -4.57 -19.51
N ASN A 352 -1.24 -5.81 -19.06
CA ASN A 352 -1.09 -6.09 -17.64
C ASN A 352 0.28 -5.56 -17.12
N ILE A 353 0.46 -5.51 -15.80
CA ILE A 353 1.66 -4.91 -15.19
C ILE A 353 2.94 -5.60 -15.66
N ARG A 354 2.96 -6.94 -15.76
CA ARG A 354 4.10 -7.70 -16.28
C ARG A 354 4.43 -7.34 -17.73
N GLY A 355 3.40 -7.23 -18.57
CA GLY A 355 3.56 -6.80 -19.97
C GLY A 355 4.08 -5.38 -20.09
N LYS A 356 3.56 -4.45 -19.28
CA LYS A 356 4.06 -3.07 -19.23
C LYS A 356 5.54 -3.01 -18.85
N ARG A 357 5.97 -3.74 -17.80
CA ARG A 357 7.37 -3.82 -17.37
C ARG A 357 8.28 -4.29 -18.51
N LYS A 358 7.92 -5.39 -19.18
CA LYS A 358 8.69 -5.93 -20.31
C LYS A 358 8.77 -4.94 -21.48
N ARG A 359 7.66 -4.29 -21.85
CA ARG A 359 7.67 -3.28 -22.91
C ARG A 359 8.58 -2.10 -22.57
N CYS A 360 8.57 -1.61 -21.33
CA CYS A 360 9.49 -0.56 -20.89
C CYS A 360 10.95 -1.00 -20.93
N SER A 361 11.24 -2.27 -20.65
CA SER A 361 12.58 -2.85 -20.75
C SER A 361 13.10 -2.89 -22.20
N TRP A 362 12.23 -3.21 -23.15
CA TRP A 362 12.61 -3.36 -24.57
C TRP A 362 12.68 -2.04 -25.33
N ASP A 363 11.80 -1.09 -25.00
CA ASP A 363 11.62 0.15 -25.75
C ASP A 363 11.65 1.39 -24.85
N ASN A 364 12.68 2.22 -25.04
CA ASN A 364 12.86 3.46 -24.30
C ASN A 364 11.70 4.44 -24.49
N SER A 365 11.01 4.42 -25.64
CA SER A 365 9.85 5.28 -25.88
C SER A 365 8.68 4.95 -24.97
N MET A 366 8.55 3.68 -24.56
CA MET A 366 7.52 3.23 -23.64
C MET A 366 7.73 3.77 -22.22
N ILE A 367 8.95 3.65 -21.68
CA ILE A 367 9.26 4.20 -20.36
C ILE A 367 9.19 5.75 -20.38
N GLU A 368 9.65 6.41 -21.45
CA GLU A 368 9.51 7.87 -21.58
C GLU A 368 8.04 8.31 -21.58
N ARG A 369 7.17 7.60 -22.28
CA ARG A 369 5.74 7.88 -22.30
C ARG A 369 5.11 7.70 -20.93
N LEU A 370 5.45 6.62 -20.24
CA LEU A 370 4.98 6.31 -18.88
C LEU A 370 5.40 7.40 -17.90
N ILE A 371 6.67 7.82 -17.93
CA ILE A 371 7.22 8.90 -17.10
C ILE A 371 6.51 10.24 -17.42
N LYS A 372 6.31 10.56 -18.70
CA LYS A 372 5.62 11.79 -19.13
C LYS A 372 4.17 11.80 -18.67
N HIS A 373 3.43 10.72 -18.87
CA HIS A 373 2.04 10.61 -18.44
C HIS A 373 1.90 10.78 -16.94
N PHE A 374 2.79 10.16 -16.18
CA PHE A 374 2.81 10.28 -14.72
C PHE A 374 3.12 11.69 -14.23
N SER A 375 3.93 12.47 -14.97
CA SER A 375 4.28 13.86 -14.64
C SER A 375 3.17 14.87 -14.96
N SER A 376 2.22 14.50 -15.82
CA SER A 376 1.12 15.37 -16.28
C SER A 376 -0.17 15.22 -15.46
N ILE A 377 -0.16 14.29 -14.50
CA ILE A 377 -1.24 14.08 -13.53
C ILE A 377 -0.96 14.89 -12.28
#